data_006bd27aaea9d181009a81898e6e93f7
#
_entry.id   006bd27aaea9d181009a81898e6e93f7
#
_cell.length_a   1.000
_cell.length_b   1.000
_cell.length_c   1.000
_cell.angle_alpha   90.00
_cell.angle_beta   90.00
_cell.angle_gamma   90.00
#
_symmetry.space_group_name_H-M   'P 1'
#
loop_
_entity.id
_entity.type
_entity.pdbx_description
1 polymer ?
#
loop_
_entity_poly.entity_id
_entity_poly.type
_entity_poly.pdbx_seq_one_letter_code
_entity_poly.pdbx_strand_id
1 'polypeptide(L)'
;TTPYLVPDDSLLYSLTTAAQSGIDVELYLCREGDNKITNHAQQSYYDTFLDAGVKIYRYPSPDVLHSKCVTVDDTVGVFGSSNMDMRSFSLNNEITMLTLGSECVASLNAIMDTYKEHSELLTKEAWEARSPMAKWLDNVARLTAVVQ
;
A
#
# COMPACT_ATOMS: atom_id res chain seq x y z
N THR A 1 4.45 -1.32 3.65
CA THR A 1 4.12 -2.46 2.77
C THR A 1 2.88 -3.19 3.28
N THR A 2 2.04 -3.68 2.39
CA THR A 2 0.88 -4.49 2.68
C THR A 2 0.47 -5.29 1.43
N PRO A 3 -0.04 -6.54 1.57
CA PRO A 3 -0.57 -7.27 0.42
C PRO A 3 -1.87 -6.65 -0.12
N TYR A 4 -2.65 -6.03 0.75
CA TYR A 4 -3.92 -5.39 0.41
C TYR A 4 -3.94 -3.96 0.95
N LEU A 5 -4.21 -3.01 0.06
CA LEU A 5 -4.36 -1.59 0.36
C LEU A 5 -5.75 -1.13 -0.06
N VAL A 6 -6.67 -1.16 0.86
CA VAL A 6 -8.04 -0.63 0.70
C VAL A 6 -8.30 0.30 1.87
N PRO A 7 -7.66 1.48 1.85
CA PRO A 7 -7.62 2.36 3.02
C PRO A 7 -9.00 2.94 3.34
N ASP A 8 -9.21 3.20 4.63
CA ASP A 8 -10.25 4.10 5.07
C ASP A 8 -9.90 5.57 4.75
N ASP A 9 -10.86 6.46 4.94
CA ASP A 9 -10.64 7.88 4.67
C ASP A 9 -9.52 8.48 5.52
N SER A 10 -9.32 7.99 6.74
CA SER A 10 -8.30 8.50 7.66
C SER A 10 -6.89 8.15 7.19
N LEU A 11 -6.67 6.90 6.78
CA LEU A 11 -5.38 6.44 6.24
C LEU A 11 -5.08 7.09 4.89
N LEU A 12 -6.09 7.15 4.00
CA LEU A 12 -5.96 7.80 2.70
C LEU A 12 -5.56 9.27 2.87
N TYR A 13 -6.27 10.01 3.74
CA TYR A 13 -5.98 11.41 4.02
C TYR A 13 -4.59 11.59 4.63
N SER A 14 -4.19 10.74 5.57
CA SER A 14 -2.89 10.82 6.23
C SER A 14 -1.73 10.64 5.26
N LEU A 15 -1.78 9.62 4.41
CA LEU A 15 -0.72 9.33 3.43
C LEU A 15 -0.64 10.41 2.35
N THR A 16 -1.78 10.85 1.83
CA THR A 16 -1.80 11.88 0.78
C THR A 16 -1.36 13.25 1.32
N THR A 17 -1.79 13.63 2.53
CA THR A 17 -1.37 14.89 3.16
C THR A 17 0.13 14.88 3.48
N ALA A 18 0.67 13.76 3.96
CA ALA A 18 2.10 13.62 4.20
C ALA A 18 2.91 13.84 2.92
N ALA A 19 2.53 13.17 1.82
CA ALA A 19 3.20 13.33 0.53
C ALA A 19 3.10 14.76 0.00
N GLN A 20 1.91 15.37 0.05
CA GLN A 20 1.69 16.77 -0.36
C GLN A 20 2.46 17.78 0.51
N SER A 21 2.78 17.41 1.74
CA SER A 21 3.62 18.23 2.64
C SER A 21 5.13 18.06 2.39
N GLY A 22 5.52 17.25 1.40
CA GLY A 22 6.92 17.05 1.01
C GLY A 22 7.60 15.88 1.72
N ILE A 23 6.87 15.04 2.46
CA ILE A 23 7.39 13.79 3.01
C ILE A 23 7.48 12.76 1.89
N ASP A 24 8.58 12.03 1.82
CA ASP A 24 8.74 10.93 0.87
C ASP A 24 7.93 9.71 1.34
N VAL A 25 6.79 9.49 0.70
CA VAL A 25 5.89 8.38 1.02
C VAL A 25 6.01 7.30 -0.05
N GLU A 26 6.43 6.11 0.36
CA GLU A 26 6.61 4.95 -0.50
C GLU A 26 5.66 3.81 -0.11
N LEU A 27 4.92 3.29 -1.07
CA LEU A 27 4.04 2.14 -0.91
C LEU A 27 4.60 0.94 -1.68
N TYR A 28 4.77 -0.18 -1.00
CA TYR A 28 5.18 -1.45 -1.61
C TYR A 28 3.99 -2.40 -1.62
N LEU A 29 3.50 -2.70 -2.81
CA LEU A 29 2.24 -3.43 -3.04
C LEU A 29 2.46 -4.56 -4.04
N CYS A 30 1.61 -5.59 -4.01
CA CYS A 30 1.61 -6.58 -5.07
C CYS A 30 1.17 -5.96 -6.40
N ARG A 31 1.83 -6.33 -7.48
CA ARG A 31 1.37 -6.00 -8.83
C ARG A 31 0.04 -6.69 -9.14
N GLU A 32 -0.05 -7.96 -8.76
CA GLU A 32 -1.26 -8.77 -8.85
C GLU A 32 -1.42 -9.51 -7.53
N GLY A 33 -2.49 -9.21 -6.81
CA GLY A 33 -2.84 -9.94 -5.59
C GLY A 33 -3.54 -11.27 -5.92
N ASP A 34 -3.58 -12.17 -4.97
CA ASP A 34 -4.29 -13.44 -5.04
C ASP A 34 -5.82 -13.29 -5.10
N ASN A 35 -6.35 -12.15 -4.63
CA ASN A 35 -7.77 -11.79 -4.72
C ASN A 35 -7.98 -10.69 -5.78
N LYS A 36 -8.61 -11.05 -6.89
CA LYS A 36 -8.84 -10.14 -8.02
C LYS A 36 -9.73 -8.94 -7.67
N ILE A 37 -10.74 -9.12 -6.83
CA ILE A 37 -11.65 -8.05 -6.44
C ILE A 37 -10.91 -7.04 -5.58
N THR A 38 -10.18 -7.51 -4.57
CA THR A 38 -9.35 -6.67 -3.70
C THR A 38 -8.27 -5.95 -4.50
N ASN A 39 -7.68 -6.63 -5.49
CA ASN A 39 -6.68 -6.02 -6.36
C ASN A 39 -7.27 -4.85 -7.18
N HIS A 40 -8.46 -4.99 -7.75
CA HIS A 40 -9.14 -3.90 -8.43
C HIS A 40 -9.54 -2.78 -7.46
N ALA A 41 -10.03 -3.10 -6.26
CA ALA A 41 -10.34 -2.11 -5.25
C ALA A 41 -9.09 -1.31 -4.84
N GLN A 42 -7.96 -1.99 -4.58
CA GLN A 42 -6.67 -1.35 -4.33
C GLN A 42 -6.27 -0.40 -5.45
N GLN A 43 -6.37 -0.84 -6.69
CA GLN A 43 -6.02 -0.07 -7.88
C GLN A 43 -6.87 1.20 -8.02
N SER A 44 -8.10 1.22 -7.53
CA SER A 44 -8.98 2.40 -7.58
C SER A 44 -8.46 3.60 -6.76
N TYR A 45 -7.53 3.39 -5.85
CA TYR A 45 -6.91 4.45 -5.05
C TYR A 45 -5.61 5.00 -5.66
N TYR A 46 -5.05 4.34 -6.68
CA TYR A 46 -3.74 4.72 -7.22
C TYR A 46 -3.72 6.11 -7.84
N ASP A 47 -4.79 6.52 -8.53
CA ASP A 47 -4.88 7.89 -9.06
C ASP A 47 -4.71 8.92 -7.93
N THR A 48 -5.42 8.74 -6.82
CA THR A 48 -5.36 9.64 -5.66
C THR A 48 -3.97 9.68 -5.03
N PHE A 49 -3.31 8.54 -4.90
CA PHE A 49 -1.96 8.46 -4.33
C PHE A 49 -0.92 9.08 -5.26
N LEU A 50 -0.96 8.76 -6.56
CA LEU A 50 -0.03 9.31 -7.56
C LEU A 50 -0.19 10.83 -7.70
N ASP A 51 -1.43 11.34 -7.66
CA ASP A 51 -1.72 12.78 -7.70
C ASP A 51 -1.19 13.51 -6.48
N ALA A 52 -1.14 12.85 -5.32
CA ALA A 52 -0.57 13.41 -4.11
C ALA A 52 0.97 13.34 -4.06
N GLY A 53 1.61 12.63 -4.98
CA GLY A 53 3.06 12.45 -5.02
C GLY A 53 3.57 11.21 -4.27
N VAL A 54 2.68 10.29 -3.88
CA VAL A 54 3.06 9.01 -3.27
C VAL A 54 3.70 8.12 -4.33
N LYS A 55 4.83 7.51 -3.99
CA LYS A 55 5.52 6.54 -4.84
C LYS A 55 4.93 5.15 -4.63
N ILE A 56 4.49 4.50 -5.69
CA ILE A 56 3.93 3.15 -5.66
C ILE A 56 4.91 2.19 -6.32
N TYR A 57 5.44 1.26 -5.54
CA TYR A 57 6.31 0.18 -6.01
C TYR A 57 5.50 -1.11 -6.10
N ARG A 58 5.46 -1.73 -7.28
CA ARG A 58 4.68 -2.94 -7.54
C ARG A 58 5.59 -4.15 -7.59
N TYR A 59 5.46 -5.02 -6.61
CA TYR A 59 6.19 -6.28 -6.53
C TYR A 59 5.67 -7.27 -7.60
N PRO A 60 6.56 -7.92 -8.39
CA PRO A 60 6.15 -8.67 -9.55
C PRO A 60 5.47 -10.01 -9.20
N SER A 61 4.51 -10.40 -10.03
CA SER A 61 3.95 -11.75 -10.08
C SER A 61 5.01 -12.77 -10.55
N PRO A 62 4.94 -14.05 -10.12
CA PRO A 62 3.84 -14.68 -9.36
C PRO A 62 3.99 -14.57 -7.84
N ASP A 63 5.05 -13.97 -7.35
CA ASP A 63 5.30 -13.88 -5.91
C ASP A 63 4.36 -12.84 -5.27
N VAL A 64 3.90 -13.16 -4.05
CA VAL A 64 3.01 -12.30 -3.28
C VAL A 64 3.79 -11.67 -2.13
N LEU A 65 3.93 -10.35 -2.16
CA LEU A 65 4.41 -9.59 -1.03
C LEU A 65 3.34 -9.66 0.08
N HIS A 66 3.62 -10.37 1.19
CA HIS A 66 2.62 -10.59 2.25
C HIS A 66 2.98 -9.93 3.58
N SER A 67 4.05 -9.16 3.65
CA SER A 67 4.44 -8.41 4.84
C SER A 67 3.49 -7.23 5.08
N LYS A 68 3.20 -6.95 6.35
CA LYS A 68 2.45 -5.79 6.79
C LYS A 68 3.36 -5.01 7.73
N CYS A 69 3.93 -3.95 7.18
CA CYS A 69 4.93 -3.17 7.90
C CYS A 69 4.89 -1.71 7.45
N VAL A 70 5.09 -0.83 8.42
CA VAL A 70 5.29 0.61 8.20
C VAL A 70 6.57 1.00 8.92
N THR A 71 7.42 1.79 8.28
CA THR A 71 8.53 2.48 8.94
C THR A 71 8.37 3.97 8.74
N VAL A 72 8.75 4.74 9.76
CA VAL A 72 8.82 6.19 9.69
C VAL A 72 10.24 6.59 10.03
N ASP A 73 10.94 7.10 9.03
CA ASP A 73 12.37 7.40 9.08
C ASP A 73 13.16 6.19 9.61
N ASP A 74 14.14 6.43 10.49
CA ASP A 74 14.93 5.38 11.13
C ASP A 74 14.56 5.18 12.60
N THR A 75 13.37 5.63 13.01
CA THR A 75 13.02 5.73 14.44
C THR A 75 11.80 4.92 14.84
N VAL A 76 10.83 4.75 13.98
CA VAL A 76 9.57 4.05 14.28
C VAL A 76 9.33 2.93 13.28
N GLY A 77 9.00 1.76 13.80
CA GLY A 77 8.56 0.62 12.99
C GLY A 77 7.26 0.03 13.54
N VAL A 78 6.35 -0.30 12.65
CA VAL A 78 5.08 -0.97 12.96
C VAL A 78 4.99 -2.19 12.07
N PHE A 79 4.76 -3.36 12.64
CA PHE A 79 4.58 -4.58 11.85
C PHE A 79 3.66 -5.57 12.56
N GLY A 80 3.00 -6.43 11.81
CA GLY A 80 2.06 -7.38 12.39
C GLY A 80 1.21 -8.12 11.37
N SER A 81 0.02 -8.51 11.80
CA SER A 81 -0.94 -9.25 10.98
C SER A 81 -1.91 -8.35 10.22
N SER A 82 -2.08 -7.08 10.64
CA SER A 82 -3.05 -6.14 10.10
C SER A 82 -2.69 -5.66 8.68
N ASN A 83 -3.54 -5.92 7.71
CA ASN A 83 -3.47 -5.27 6.41
C ASN A 83 -3.91 -3.80 6.51
N MET A 84 -3.65 -3.03 5.47
CA MET A 84 -4.17 -1.66 5.34
C MET A 84 -5.54 -1.69 4.64
N ASP A 85 -6.51 -2.36 5.26
CA ASP A 85 -7.88 -2.48 4.78
C ASP A 85 -8.91 -2.34 5.90
N MET A 86 -10.15 -2.04 5.52
CA MET A 86 -11.27 -1.83 6.46
C MET A 86 -11.55 -3.06 7.31
N ARG A 87 -11.32 -4.25 6.76
CA ARG A 87 -11.57 -5.49 7.48
C ARG A 87 -10.56 -5.69 8.61
N SER A 88 -9.28 -5.43 8.36
CA SER A 88 -8.25 -5.48 9.40
C SER A 88 -8.44 -4.39 10.45
N PHE A 89 -8.90 -3.19 10.06
CA PHE A 89 -9.07 -2.08 11.00
C PHE A 89 -10.31 -2.19 11.88
N SER A 90 -11.37 -2.85 11.41
CA SER A 90 -12.68 -2.78 12.08
C SER A 90 -13.30 -4.13 12.43
N LEU A 91 -12.91 -5.22 11.80
CA LEU A 91 -13.60 -6.51 11.93
C LEU A 91 -12.73 -7.63 12.47
N ASN A 92 -11.45 -7.70 12.07
CA ASN A 92 -10.56 -8.77 12.45
C ASN A 92 -9.94 -8.53 13.84
N ASN A 93 -9.57 -9.61 14.51
CA ASN A 93 -8.65 -9.54 15.64
C ASN A 93 -7.23 -9.59 15.10
N GLU A 94 -6.50 -8.49 15.22
CA GLU A 94 -5.15 -8.34 14.70
C GLU A 94 -4.13 -8.12 15.82
N ILE A 95 -2.90 -8.49 15.54
CA ILE A 95 -1.76 -8.23 16.42
C ILE A 95 -0.78 -7.32 15.69
N THR A 96 -0.43 -6.22 16.33
CA THR A 96 0.52 -5.25 15.79
C THR A 96 1.57 -4.91 16.81
N MET A 97 2.82 -4.94 16.39
CA MET A 97 3.97 -4.54 17.22
C MET A 97 4.45 -3.16 16.77
N LEU A 98 4.57 -2.27 17.75
CA LEU A 98 5.26 -0.98 17.61
C LEU A 98 6.67 -1.13 18.15
N THR A 99 7.66 -0.79 17.36
CA THR A 99 9.06 -0.73 17.79
C THR A 99 9.60 0.69 17.64
N LEU A 100 10.42 1.05 18.62
CA LEU A 100 11.13 2.32 18.64
C LEU A 100 12.63 2.03 18.75
N GLY A 101 13.43 2.75 18.02
CA GLY A 101 14.89 2.63 18.05
C GLY A 101 15.49 2.11 16.75
N SER A 102 16.68 2.60 16.47
CA SER A 102 17.33 2.49 15.16
C SER A 102 17.66 1.07 14.71
N GLU A 103 18.04 0.17 15.62
CA GLU A 103 18.50 -1.18 15.25
C GLU A 103 17.36 -2.05 14.66
N CYS A 104 16.22 -2.07 15.34
CA CYS A 104 15.06 -2.83 14.87
C CYS A 104 14.47 -2.21 13.60
N VAL A 105 14.36 -0.88 13.56
CA VAL A 105 13.84 -0.16 12.39
C VAL A 105 14.77 -0.32 11.20
N ALA A 106 16.09 -0.30 11.38
CA ALA A 106 17.04 -0.59 10.30
C ALA A 106 16.85 -1.98 9.70
N SER A 107 16.52 -2.98 10.50
CA SER A 107 16.21 -4.33 10.00
C SER A 107 14.93 -4.34 9.16
N LEU A 108 13.90 -3.57 9.57
CA LEU A 108 12.67 -3.42 8.78
C LEU A 108 12.93 -2.66 7.47
N ASN A 109 13.72 -1.59 7.53
CA ASN A 109 14.10 -0.80 6.34
C ASN A 109 14.88 -1.67 5.34
N ALA A 110 15.79 -2.53 5.80
CA ALA A 110 16.52 -3.46 4.92
C ALA A 110 15.57 -4.44 4.18
N ILE A 111 14.48 -4.87 4.82
CA ILE A 111 13.44 -5.67 4.15
C ILE A 111 12.71 -4.82 3.10
N MET A 112 12.38 -3.57 3.42
CA MET A 112 11.73 -2.65 2.47
C MET A 112 12.64 -2.36 1.26
N ASP A 113 13.94 -2.17 1.49
CA ASP A 113 14.92 -1.98 0.41
C ASP A 113 14.97 -3.19 -0.52
N THR A 114 14.92 -4.41 0.03
CA THR A 114 14.82 -5.62 -0.77
C THR A 114 13.56 -5.66 -1.63
N TYR A 115 12.42 -5.23 -1.09
CA TYR A 115 11.20 -5.12 -1.89
C TYR A 115 11.32 -4.04 -2.97
N LYS A 116 11.93 -2.92 -2.65
CA LYS A 116 12.15 -1.81 -3.59
C LYS A 116 13.00 -2.25 -4.78
N GLU A 117 14.12 -2.95 -4.53
CA GLU A 117 15.02 -3.46 -5.56
C GLU A 117 14.35 -4.42 -6.54
N HIS A 118 13.35 -5.18 -6.07
CA HIS A 118 12.63 -6.16 -6.88
C HIS A 118 11.31 -5.64 -7.44
N SER A 119 10.93 -4.39 -7.16
CA SER A 119 9.66 -3.81 -7.57
C SER A 119 9.82 -2.85 -8.73
N GLU A 120 8.74 -2.70 -9.50
CA GLU A 120 8.60 -1.70 -10.56
C GLU A 120 7.94 -0.44 -9.98
N LEU A 121 8.60 0.71 -10.12
CA LEU A 121 7.99 2.00 -9.79
C LEU A 121 6.88 2.30 -10.79
N LEU A 122 5.67 2.49 -10.30
CA LEU A 122 4.54 2.89 -11.12
C LEU A 122 4.59 4.38 -11.40
N THR A 123 4.71 4.75 -12.66
CA THR A 123 4.62 6.16 -13.07
C THR A 123 3.17 6.55 -13.36
N LYS A 124 2.87 7.84 -13.19
CA LYS A 124 1.53 8.38 -13.47
C LYS A 124 1.15 8.19 -14.94
N GLU A 125 2.11 8.41 -15.86
CA GLU A 125 1.91 8.26 -17.30
C GLU A 125 1.55 6.82 -17.66
N ALA A 126 2.27 5.85 -17.10
CA ALA A 126 1.99 4.42 -17.32
C ALA A 126 0.61 4.02 -16.75
N TRP A 127 0.22 4.63 -15.62
CA TRP A 127 -1.07 4.39 -15.00
C TRP A 127 -2.21 4.98 -15.83
N GLU A 128 -2.07 6.21 -16.31
CA GLU A 128 -3.04 6.91 -17.14
C GLU A 128 -3.25 6.27 -18.52
N ALA A 129 -2.23 5.61 -19.06
CA ALA A 129 -2.29 4.91 -20.35
C ALA A 129 -3.18 3.64 -20.35
N ARG A 130 -3.70 3.23 -19.19
CA ARG A 130 -4.58 2.07 -19.05
C ARG A 130 -5.91 2.27 -19.75
N SER A 131 -6.52 1.14 -20.19
CA SER A 131 -7.79 1.18 -20.88
C SER A 131 -8.92 1.75 -19.99
N PRO A 132 -9.89 2.48 -20.57
CA PRO A 132 -11.05 2.99 -19.81
C PRO A 132 -11.86 1.87 -19.14
N MET A 133 -11.89 0.68 -19.71
CA MET A 133 -12.58 -0.48 -19.14
C MET A 133 -11.89 -0.94 -17.84
N ALA A 134 -10.55 -0.95 -17.80
CA ALA A 134 -9.83 -1.30 -16.58
C ALA A 134 -10.12 -0.31 -15.45
N LYS A 135 -10.09 1.00 -15.75
CA LYS A 135 -10.43 2.06 -14.79
C LYS A 135 -11.88 1.95 -14.27
N TRP A 136 -12.79 1.58 -15.15
CA TRP A 136 -14.19 1.36 -14.78
C TRP A 136 -14.32 0.17 -13.81
N LEU A 137 -13.65 -0.95 -14.09
CA LEU A 137 -13.63 -2.12 -13.21
C LEU A 137 -13.08 -1.80 -11.82
N ASP A 138 -11.99 -1.02 -11.74
CA ASP A 138 -11.41 -0.60 -10.48
C ASP A 138 -12.41 0.23 -9.65
N ASN A 139 -13.09 1.18 -10.29
CA ASN A 139 -14.09 2.02 -9.63
C ASN A 139 -15.32 1.22 -9.15
N VAL A 140 -15.74 0.21 -9.91
CA VAL A 140 -16.83 -0.69 -9.48
C VAL A 140 -16.38 -1.53 -8.28
N ALA A 141 -15.15 -2.07 -8.32
CA ALA A 141 -14.60 -2.84 -7.20
C ALA A 141 -14.47 -2.00 -5.93
N ARG A 142 -14.23 -0.68 -6.03
CA ARG A 142 -14.20 0.23 -4.89
C ARG A 142 -15.51 0.23 -4.08
N LEU A 143 -16.65 -0.04 -4.71
CA LEU A 143 -17.94 -0.14 -3.99
C LEU A 143 -17.96 -1.30 -3.00
N THR A 144 -17.07 -2.28 -3.14
CA THR A 144 -16.94 -3.41 -2.22
C THR A 144 -15.91 -3.17 -1.11
N ALA A 145 -15.25 -2.01 -1.10
CA ALA A 145 -14.17 -1.68 -0.16
C ALA A 145 -14.57 -1.83 1.32
N VAL A 146 -15.84 -1.55 1.65
CA VAL A 146 -16.36 -1.63 3.02
C VAL A 146 -16.40 -3.07 3.57
N VAL A 147 -16.37 -4.08 2.71
CA VAL A 147 -16.43 -5.51 3.09
C VAL A 147 -15.13 -6.26 2.81
N GLN A 148 -14.10 -5.56 2.43
CA GLN A 148 -12.76 -6.09 2.12
C GLN A 148 -11.78 -5.83 3.24
#